data_19f8b87ce547ad7b8c32716f42204285
#
_entry.id   19f8b87ce547ad7b8c32716f42204285
#
_cell.length_a   1.000
_cell.length_b   1.000
_cell.length_c   1.000
_cell.angle_alpha   90.00
_cell.angle_beta   90.00
_cell.angle_gamma   90.00
#
_symmetry.space_group_name_H-M   'P 1'
#
loop_
_entity.id
_entity.type
_entity.pdbx_description
1 polymer ?
#
loop_
_entity_poly.entity_id
_entity_poly.type
_entity_poly.pdbx_seq_one_letter_code
_entity_poly.pdbx_strand_id
1 'polypeptide(L)'
;MISRRELLAGTLTALLSFVQRASPGARPKEAPKRLILVHGRGRQARDSAALMQSEWTAALREGARKLGRALPADLEIVLPYYGDKLDWFITKENTPVVSDIHTRVEPEDREFVIFQAKIAEELRAKAGITDDQVNAEYGSNRMPKVPLNRWWVQATLRALEKYGAGMTRNTIETFTRDVFLYATRPGVRDEIHRIVSRDLTNAPTVIVGHSFGSIVAYDILCTDGGALQVPLFVTVGSPLGIPAVRTNLVPLRFPSPPLGEWYNAFDTRDCLALYPLDQDNFPVTPAIENYSGVRNPTDDRHGIVGYLDAPNIAKKILDALDV
;
A
#
# COMPACT_ATOMS: atom_id res chain seq x y z
N MET A 1 -6.57 -28.26 94.12
CA MET A 1 -6.17 -26.89 94.42
C MET A 1 -6.28 -26.12 93.11
N ILE A 2 -7.32 -25.30 92.97
CA ILE A 2 -7.34 -23.87 92.69
C ILE A 2 -6.51 -23.52 91.40
N SER A 3 -7.04 -22.88 90.41
CA SER A 3 -7.90 -21.70 90.38
C SER A 3 -8.42 -21.46 88.94
N ARG A 4 -9.61 -20.97 88.91
CA ARG A 4 -10.32 -20.34 87.81
C ARG A 4 -9.54 -19.14 87.27
N ARG A 5 -9.64 -18.88 85.96
CA ARG A 5 -10.00 -17.57 85.43
C ARG A 5 -10.54 -17.70 84.01
N GLU A 6 -11.79 -17.34 83.88
CA GLU A 6 -12.45 -17.00 82.61
C GLU A 6 -11.83 -15.74 82.04
N LEU A 7 -11.69 -15.69 80.71
CA LEU A 7 -11.62 -14.44 80.03
C LEU A 7 -12.34 -14.56 78.69
N LEU A 8 -13.31 -13.74 78.57
CA LEU A 8 -14.20 -13.45 77.43
C LEU A 8 -13.57 -13.48 76.03
N ALA A 9 -14.25 -14.21 75.15
CA ALA A 9 -14.06 -14.12 73.71
C ALA A 9 -14.72 -12.84 73.21
N GLY A 10 -13.92 -11.90 72.78
CA GLY A 10 -14.34 -10.75 71.95
C GLY A 10 -14.16 -11.06 70.46
N THR A 11 -15.25 -11.32 69.77
CA THR A 11 -15.28 -11.42 68.30
C THR A 11 -15.10 -10.04 67.68
N LEU A 12 -13.92 -9.76 67.22
CA LEU A 12 -13.67 -8.60 66.39
C LEU A 12 -13.92 -8.98 64.89
N THR A 13 -15.10 -8.61 64.39
CA THR A 13 -15.46 -8.73 63.02
C THR A 13 -14.75 -7.59 62.26
N ALA A 14 -13.60 -7.89 61.65
CA ALA A 14 -12.93 -6.96 60.75
C ALA A 14 -13.68 -6.90 59.42
N LEU A 15 -14.42 -5.82 59.17
CA LEU A 15 -14.96 -5.43 57.88
C LEU A 15 -13.79 -5.01 57.01
N LEU A 16 -13.27 -5.94 56.17
CA LEU A 16 -12.40 -5.64 55.06
C LEU A 16 -13.21 -4.97 53.96
N SER A 17 -13.22 -3.63 53.97
CA SER A 17 -13.70 -2.84 52.84
C SER A 17 -12.76 -3.08 51.64
N PHE A 18 -13.19 -3.93 50.72
CA PHE A 18 -12.57 -4.02 49.38
C PHE A 18 -12.83 -2.70 48.66
N VAL A 19 -11.88 -1.78 48.76
CA VAL A 19 -11.79 -0.66 47.81
C VAL A 19 -11.39 -1.26 46.47
N GLN A 20 -12.36 -1.52 45.62
CA GLN A 20 -12.18 -1.84 44.26
C GLN A 20 -11.50 -0.62 43.60
N ARG A 21 -10.17 -0.68 43.46
CA ARG A 21 -9.47 0.27 42.61
C ARG A 21 -10.03 0.09 41.21
N ALA A 22 -10.87 1.02 40.78
CA ALA A 22 -11.23 1.16 39.41
C ALA A 22 -9.92 1.29 38.60
N SER A 23 -9.68 0.35 37.69
CA SER A 23 -8.63 0.46 36.71
C SER A 23 -8.78 1.82 36.02
N PRO A 24 -7.70 2.59 35.81
CA PRO A 24 -7.82 3.82 35.08
C PRO A 24 -8.48 3.50 33.73
N GLY A 25 -9.70 3.98 33.53
CA GLY A 25 -10.44 3.79 32.29
C GLY A 25 -9.55 4.22 31.17
N ALA A 26 -9.37 3.32 30.20
CA ALA A 26 -8.68 3.68 28.94
C ALA A 26 -9.32 4.97 28.45
N ARG A 27 -8.53 6.03 28.32
CA ARG A 27 -9.01 7.28 27.70
C ARG A 27 -9.64 6.88 26.37
N PRO A 28 -10.82 7.43 26.02
CA PRO A 28 -11.36 7.25 24.69
C PRO A 28 -10.24 7.56 23.69
N LYS A 29 -9.94 6.65 22.75
CA LYS A 29 -9.01 6.95 21.68
C LYS A 29 -9.55 8.17 20.97
N GLU A 30 -8.76 9.25 20.91
CA GLU A 30 -9.14 10.43 20.15
C GLU A 30 -9.32 10.03 18.69
N ALA A 31 -10.41 10.49 18.07
CA ALA A 31 -10.68 10.24 16.66
C ALA A 31 -9.57 10.88 15.80
N PRO A 32 -9.08 10.20 14.77
CA PRO A 32 -8.04 10.76 13.92
C PRO A 32 -8.58 11.96 13.13
N LYS A 33 -7.87 13.08 13.21
CA LYS A 33 -8.15 14.30 12.43
C LYS A 33 -7.13 14.52 11.31
N ARG A 34 -6.36 13.49 11.01
CA ARG A 34 -5.34 13.51 9.96
C ARG A 34 -5.54 12.36 8.99
N LEU A 35 -5.40 12.67 7.71
CA LEU A 35 -5.41 11.74 6.60
C LEU A 35 -4.14 11.95 5.76
N ILE A 36 -3.29 10.95 5.67
CA ILE A 36 -2.11 10.96 4.83
C ILE A 36 -2.38 10.15 3.57
N LEU A 37 -2.18 10.77 2.42
CA LEU A 37 -2.35 10.17 1.10
C LEU A 37 -0.98 9.89 0.49
N VAL A 38 -0.55 8.63 0.46
CA VAL A 38 0.76 8.23 -0.10
C VAL A 38 0.55 7.80 -1.54
N HIS A 39 1.05 8.63 -2.47
CA HIS A 39 0.78 8.48 -3.88
C HIS A 39 1.64 7.39 -4.54
N GLY A 40 1.12 6.79 -5.61
CA GLY A 40 1.90 5.95 -6.52
C GLY A 40 2.65 6.79 -7.54
N ARG A 41 2.98 6.17 -8.69
CA ARG A 41 3.41 6.95 -9.83
C ARG A 41 2.18 7.41 -10.60
N GLY A 42 2.04 8.72 -10.78
CA GLY A 42 1.00 9.33 -11.60
C GLY A 42 1.63 10.19 -12.69
N ARG A 43 0.91 11.22 -13.15
CA ARG A 43 1.40 12.22 -14.11
C ARG A 43 2.37 13.22 -13.45
N GLN A 44 3.33 12.74 -12.70
CA GLN A 44 4.16 13.54 -11.78
C GLN A 44 4.90 14.70 -12.45
N ALA A 45 5.39 14.50 -13.67
CA ALA A 45 6.09 15.55 -14.41
C ALA A 45 5.21 16.75 -14.83
N ARG A 46 3.88 16.67 -14.64
CA ARG A 46 2.92 17.70 -15.07
C ARG A 46 2.08 18.25 -13.95
N ASP A 47 1.97 17.54 -12.83
CA ASP A 47 1.03 17.86 -11.76
C ASP A 47 1.77 18.31 -10.52
N SER A 48 1.41 19.50 -10.01
CA SER A 48 1.92 19.93 -8.71
C SER A 48 1.35 19.06 -7.58
N ALA A 49 2.08 18.93 -6.49
CA ALA A 49 1.60 18.24 -5.28
C ALA A 49 0.20 18.72 -4.85
N ALA A 50 -0.04 20.03 -4.95
CA ALA A 50 -1.33 20.64 -4.60
C ALA A 50 -2.47 20.18 -5.52
N LEU A 51 -2.22 20.04 -6.83
CA LEU A 51 -3.22 19.55 -7.77
C LEU A 51 -3.57 18.10 -7.48
N MET A 52 -2.57 17.23 -7.30
CA MET A 52 -2.76 15.82 -6.96
C MET A 52 -3.56 15.66 -5.65
N GLN A 53 -3.19 16.40 -4.60
CA GLN A 53 -3.92 16.39 -3.34
C GLN A 53 -5.36 16.86 -3.52
N SER A 54 -5.60 17.89 -4.33
CA SER A 54 -6.93 18.40 -4.62
C SER A 54 -7.80 17.37 -5.34
N GLU A 55 -7.26 16.71 -6.37
CA GLU A 55 -7.97 15.65 -7.13
C GLU A 55 -8.32 14.45 -6.24
N TRP A 56 -7.38 13.97 -5.44
CA TRP A 56 -7.63 12.86 -4.53
C TRP A 56 -8.66 13.21 -3.46
N THR A 57 -8.56 14.42 -2.91
CA THR A 57 -9.54 14.91 -1.93
C THR A 57 -10.92 15.05 -2.54
N ALA A 58 -11.02 15.55 -3.79
CA ALA A 58 -12.28 15.65 -4.51
C ALA A 58 -12.91 14.28 -4.76
N ALA A 59 -12.12 13.28 -5.17
CA ALA A 59 -12.59 11.92 -5.35
C ALA A 59 -13.14 11.32 -4.04
N LEU A 60 -12.42 11.49 -2.92
CA LEU A 60 -12.87 11.01 -1.62
C LEU A 60 -14.15 11.72 -1.16
N ARG A 61 -14.26 13.05 -1.40
CA ARG A 61 -15.51 13.80 -1.13
C ARG A 61 -16.69 13.27 -1.94
N GLU A 62 -16.45 12.90 -3.19
CA GLU A 62 -17.49 12.30 -4.03
C GLU A 62 -17.93 10.93 -3.50
N GLY A 63 -16.99 10.08 -3.07
CA GLY A 63 -17.28 8.81 -2.40
C GLY A 63 -18.11 9.02 -1.12
N ALA A 64 -17.77 10.00 -0.30
CA ALA A 64 -18.52 10.38 0.90
C ALA A 64 -19.92 10.87 0.55
N ARG A 65 -20.05 11.74 -0.47
CA ARG A 65 -21.34 12.25 -0.97
C ARG A 65 -22.28 11.15 -1.41
N LYS A 66 -21.78 10.13 -2.07
CA LYS A 66 -22.58 8.93 -2.46
C LYS A 66 -23.15 8.17 -1.26
N LEU A 67 -22.56 8.35 -0.07
CA LEU A 67 -23.04 7.79 1.21
C LEU A 67 -23.98 8.75 1.98
N GLY A 68 -24.21 9.97 1.47
CA GLY A 68 -24.89 11.01 2.23
C GLY A 68 -24.05 11.57 3.41
N ARG A 69 -22.72 11.41 3.36
CA ARG A 69 -21.77 11.85 4.39
C ARG A 69 -20.84 12.93 3.83
N ALA A 70 -20.11 13.59 4.72
CA ALA A 70 -19.10 14.58 4.37
C ALA A 70 -17.79 14.30 5.12
N LEU A 71 -16.67 14.79 4.60
CA LEU A 71 -15.42 14.79 5.35
C LEU A 71 -15.52 15.78 6.52
N PRO A 72 -14.88 15.51 7.67
CA PRO A 72 -14.79 16.45 8.78
C PRO A 72 -14.24 17.80 8.32
N ALA A 73 -14.80 18.89 8.81
CA ALA A 73 -14.37 20.25 8.42
C ALA A 73 -12.95 20.57 8.91
N ASP A 74 -12.53 19.96 10.02
CA ASP A 74 -11.21 20.12 10.65
C ASP A 74 -10.22 19.00 10.27
N LEU A 75 -10.55 18.18 9.27
CA LEU A 75 -9.65 17.11 8.79
C LEU A 75 -8.45 17.70 8.06
N GLU A 76 -7.27 17.46 8.59
CA GLU A 76 -6.01 17.75 7.92
C GLU A 76 -5.71 16.66 6.89
N ILE A 77 -5.66 17.01 5.61
CA ILE A 77 -5.30 16.10 4.52
C ILE A 77 -3.93 16.48 3.99
N VAL A 78 -2.98 15.55 4.02
CA VAL A 78 -1.62 15.76 3.56
C VAL A 78 -1.26 14.72 2.52
N LEU A 79 -0.58 15.16 1.45
CA LEU A 79 -0.02 14.30 0.41
C LEU A 79 1.50 14.56 0.35
N PRO A 80 2.31 13.74 1.04
CA PRO A 80 3.76 13.83 0.95
C PRO A 80 4.20 13.55 -0.50
N TYR A 81 4.69 14.58 -1.19
CA TYR A 81 5.03 14.46 -2.60
C TYR A 81 6.52 14.16 -2.80
N TYR A 82 6.83 13.04 -3.40
CA TYR A 82 8.19 12.59 -3.69
C TYR A 82 8.45 12.36 -5.19
N GLY A 83 7.50 12.68 -6.06
CA GLY A 83 7.59 12.41 -7.49
C GLY A 83 8.82 13.02 -8.16
N ASP A 84 9.14 14.29 -7.89
CA ASP A 84 10.30 14.98 -8.46
C ASP A 84 11.63 14.32 -8.03
N LYS A 85 11.69 13.80 -6.80
CA LYS A 85 12.87 13.08 -6.31
C LYS A 85 13.02 11.73 -6.99
N LEU A 86 11.92 11.02 -7.19
CA LEU A 86 11.93 9.76 -7.91
C LEU A 86 12.40 9.97 -9.37
N ASP A 87 11.90 10.99 -10.07
CA ASP A 87 12.33 11.33 -11.42
C ASP A 87 13.82 11.74 -11.47
N TRP A 88 14.29 12.47 -10.46
CA TRP A 88 15.69 12.81 -10.33
C TRP A 88 16.57 11.55 -10.17
N PHE A 89 16.17 10.60 -9.35
CA PHE A 89 16.89 9.34 -9.18
C PHE A 89 16.91 8.50 -10.45
N ILE A 90 15.78 8.41 -11.17
CA ILE A 90 15.71 7.72 -12.45
C ILE A 90 16.73 8.28 -13.44
N THR A 91 16.83 9.61 -13.52
CA THR A 91 17.78 10.29 -14.39
C THR A 91 19.21 10.05 -13.94
N LYS A 92 19.48 10.14 -12.63
CA LYS A 92 20.80 9.96 -12.05
C LYS A 92 21.32 8.53 -12.18
N GLU A 93 20.47 7.54 -11.90
CA GLU A 93 20.83 6.12 -11.99
C GLU A 93 20.81 5.60 -13.43
N ASN A 94 20.41 6.46 -14.40
CA ASN A 94 20.30 6.13 -15.81
C ASN A 94 19.62 4.77 -16.06
N THR A 95 18.51 4.52 -15.36
CA THR A 95 17.78 3.26 -15.45
C THR A 95 16.70 3.37 -16.54
N PRO A 96 16.94 2.90 -17.76
CA PRO A 96 15.98 2.97 -18.85
C PRO A 96 14.83 1.98 -18.61
N VAL A 97 13.69 2.21 -19.22
CA VAL A 97 12.68 1.17 -19.37
C VAL A 97 13.10 0.20 -20.47
N VAL A 98 12.65 -1.06 -20.42
CA VAL A 98 13.08 -2.09 -21.38
C VAL A 98 12.76 -1.72 -22.84
N SER A 99 11.68 -0.95 -23.06
CA SER A 99 11.35 -0.42 -24.39
C SER A 99 12.43 0.50 -24.98
N ASP A 100 13.22 1.17 -24.16
CA ASP A 100 14.27 2.09 -24.58
C ASP A 100 15.63 1.39 -24.77
N ILE A 101 15.73 0.12 -24.38
CA ILE A 101 16.93 -0.69 -24.59
C ILE A 101 16.91 -1.24 -26.01
N HIS A 102 17.58 -0.55 -26.95
CA HIS A 102 17.55 -0.88 -28.37
C HIS A 102 18.59 -1.93 -28.81
N THR A 103 19.59 -2.19 -27.96
CA THR A 103 20.71 -3.08 -28.28
C THR A 103 20.80 -4.24 -27.28
N ARG A 104 21.98 -4.78 -27.09
CA ARG A 104 22.26 -5.82 -26.11
C ARG A 104 22.05 -5.25 -24.71
N VAL A 105 21.45 -6.07 -23.80
CA VAL A 105 21.33 -5.71 -22.39
C VAL A 105 22.73 -5.58 -21.79
N GLU A 106 23.08 -4.40 -21.33
CA GLU A 106 24.34 -4.16 -20.65
C GLU A 106 24.34 -4.81 -19.25
N PRO A 107 25.51 -5.10 -18.68
CA PRO A 107 25.59 -5.75 -17.36
C PRO A 107 24.83 -4.99 -16.27
N GLU A 108 24.83 -3.66 -16.33
CA GLU A 108 24.18 -2.76 -15.38
C GLU A 108 22.65 -2.88 -15.41
N ASP A 109 22.11 -3.16 -16.60
CA ASP A 109 20.66 -3.28 -16.81
C ASP A 109 20.12 -4.69 -16.51
N ARG A 110 21.02 -5.66 -16.37
CA ARG A 110 20.65 -7.08 -16.28
C ARG A 110 19.72 -7.38 -15.11
N GLU A 111 20.01 -6.83 -13.93
CA GLU A 111 19.20 -7.04 -12.74
C GLU A 111 17.80 -6.47 -12.91
N PHE A 112 17.71 -5.28 -13.50
CA PHE A 112 16.43 -4.64 -13.79
C PHE A 112 15.61 -5.44 -14.80
N VAL A 113 16.21 -5.91 -15.90
CA VAL A 113 15.52 -6.72 -16.91
C VAL A 113 15.00 -8.03 -16.31
N ILE A 114 15.80 -8.70 -15.45
CA ILE A 114 15.36 -9.91 -14.74
C ILE A 114 14.18 -9.60 -13.81
N PHE A 115 14.26 -8.50 -13.06
CA PHE A 115 13.19 -8.09 -12.14
C PHE A 115 11.90 -7.80 -12.90
N GLN A 116 11.98 -7.03 -14.00
CA GLN A 116 10.84 -6.72 -14.84
C GLN A 116 10.24 -7.99 -15.48
N ALA A 117 11.10 -8.91 -15.96
CA ALA A 117 10.65 -10.18 -16.52
C ALA A 117 9.84 -11.01 -15.50
N LYS A 118 10.28 -11.04 -14.24
CA LYS A 118 9.55 -11.73 -13.17
C LYS A 118 8.18 -11.11 -12.94
N ILE A 119 8.10 -9.79 -12.76
CA ILE A 119 6.82 -9.10 -12.57
C ILE A 119 5.90 -9.32 -13.78
N ALA A 120 6.41 -9.14 -15.00
CA ALA A 120 5.61 -9.34 -16.21
C ALA A 120 5.04 -10.76 -16.31
N GLU A 121 5.84 -11.78 -15.97
CA GLU A 121 5.38 -13.18 -15.97
C GLU A 121 4.36 -13.47 -14.87
N GLU A 122 4.55 -12.96 -13.66
CA GLU A 122 3.60 -13.11 -12.57
C GLU A 122 2.26 -12.45 -12.89
N LEU A 123 2.29 -11.21 -13.41
CA LEU A 123 1.07 -10.51 -13.85
C LEU A 123 0.37 -11.26 -15.00
N ARG A 124 1.14 -11.72 -15.99
CA ARG A 124 0.63 -12.50 -17.12
C ARG A 124 -0.08 -13.77 -16.66
N ALA A 125 0.58 -14.55 -15.80
CA ALA A 125 0.04 -15.79 -15.27
C ALA A 125 -1.25 -15.54 -14.48
N LYS A 126 -1.26 -14.52 -13.63
CA LYS A 126 -2.42 -14.16 -12.82
C LYS A 126 -3.58 -13.61 -13.65
N ALA A 127 -3.29 -12.91 -14.74
CA ALA A 127 -4.29 -12.43 -15.69
C ALA A 127 -4.81 -13.53 -16.64
N GLY A 128 -4.27 -14.75 -16.56
CA GLY A 128 -4.67 -15.87 -17.43
C GLY A 128 -4.24 -15.71 -18.88
N ILE A 129 -3.24 -14.87 -19.17
CA ILE A 129 -2.72 -14.65 -20.52
C ILE A 129 -1.85 -15.84 -20.94
N THR A 130 -2.22 -16.50 -22.04
CA THR A 130 -1.59 -17.71 -22.52
C THR A 130 -0.27 -17.45 -23.24
N ASP A 131 0.54 -18.49 -23.37
CA ASP A 131 1.75 -18.47 -24.17
C ASP A 131 1.49 -18.11 -25.64
N ASP A 132 0.36 -18.57 -26.18
CA ASP A 132 0.00 -18.27 -27.59
C ASP A 132 -0.31 -16.79 -27.76
N GLN A 133 -0.95 -16.15 -26.79
CA GLN A 133 -1.19 -14.71 -26.79
C GLN A 133 0.12 -13.91 -26.72
N VAL A 134 1.08 -14.32 -25.88
CA VAL A 134 2.41 -13.71 -25.85
C VAL A 134 3.15 -13.92 -27.15
N ASN A 135 3.12 -15.15 -27.72
CA ASN A 135 3.76 -15.48 -28.98
C ASN A 135 3.16 -14.68 -30.16
N ALA A 136 1.87 -14.38 -30.14
CA ALA A 136 1.23 -13.52 -31.14
C ALA A 136 1.80 -12.09 -31.14
N GLU A 137 2.20 -11.60 -29.96
CA GLU A 137 2.84 -10.27 -29.81
C GLU A 137 4.36 -10.30 -30.05
N TYR A 138 4.95 -11.49 -30.17
CA TYR A 138 6.39 -11.67 -30.34
C TYR A 138 6.86 -11.45 -31.80
N GLY A 139 5.99 -11.70 -32.76
CA GLY A 139 6.31 -11.69 -34.19
C GLY A 139 6.93 -13.00 -34.69
N SER A 140 7.46 -12.99 -35.94
CA SER A 140 7.94 -14.21 -36.65
C SER A 140 9.26 -14.77 -36.13
N ASN A 141 10.07 -14.00 -35.40
CA ASN A 141 11.36 -14.44 -34.84
C ASN A 141 11.23 -14.99 -33.42
N ARG A 142 10.86 -16.26 -33.31
CA ARG A 142 10.73 -16.94 -32.00
C ARG A 142 12.09 -17.21 -31.38
N MET A 143 12.49 -16.42 -30.42
CA MET A 143 13.68 -16.66 -29.58
C MET A 143 13.31 -17.30 -28.23
N PRO A 144 14.25 -17.98 -27.53
CA PRO A 144 13.95 -18.65 -26.26
C PRO A 144 13.31 -17.74 -25.22
N LYS A 145 12.34 -18.29 -24.46
CA LYS A 145 11.69 -17.64 -23.32
C LYS A 145 12.66 -17.65 -22.13
N VAL A 146 13.54 -16.68 -22.09
CA VAL A 146 14.47 -16.49 -20.95
C VAL A 146 14.34 -15.06 -20.42
N PRO A 147 14.51 -14.85 -19.10
CA PRO A 147 14.36 -13.52 -18.48
C PRO A 147 15.23 -12.42 -19.10
N LEU A 148 16.40 -12.77 -19.63
CA LEU A 148 17.30 -11.85 -20.33
C LEU A 148 16.92 -11.58 -21.79
N ASN A 149 15.91 -12.24 -22.30
CA ASN A 149 15.40 -11.99 -23.65
C ASN A 149 14.41 -10.80 -23.60
N ARG A 150 14.93 -9.60 -23.76
CA ARG A 150 14.14 -8.35 -23.77
C ARG A 150 12.94 -8.40 -24.73
N TRP A 151 13.09 -9.07 -25.88
CA TRP A 151 12.01 -9.21 -26.86
C TRP A 151 10.84 -10.01 -26.29
N TRP A 152 11.14 -11.06 -25.52
CA TRP A 152 10.10 -11.80 -24.82
C TRP A 152 9.45 -10.98 -23.73
N VAL A 153 10.22 -10.23 -22.93
CA VAL A 153 9.69 -9.31 -21.92
C VAL A 153 8.76 -8.29 -22.54
N GLN A 154 9.19 -7.67 -23.65
CA GLN A 154 8.36 -6.71 -24.38
C GLN A 154 7.10 -7.34 -24.98
N ALA A 155 7.19 -8.57 -25.51
CA ALA A 155 6.01 -9.29 -26.01
C ALA A 155 5.01 -9.58 -24.87
N THR A 156 5.52 -9.97 -23.69
CA THR A 156 4.69 -10.18 -22.50
C THR A 156 4.01 -8.88 -22.06
N LEU A 157 4.72 -7.76 -22.05
CA LEU A 157 4.15 -6.46 -21.72
C LEU A 157 3.10 -5.99 -22.72
N ARG A 158 3.31 -6.25 -24.04
CA ARG A 158 2.29 -5.99 -25.09
C ARG A 158 1.07 -6.89 -24.90
N ALA A 159 1.28 -8.15 -24.55
CA ALA A 159 0.18 -9.06 -24.28
C ALA A 159 -0.63 -8.63 -23.04
N LEU A 160 0.05 -8.14 -21.99
CA LEU A 160 -0.61 -7.55 -20.83
C LEU A 160 -1.43 -6.31 -21.19
N GLU A 161 -0.91 -5.42 -22.03
CA GLU A 161 -1.65 -4.24 -22.52
C GLU A 161 -2.86 -4.62 -23.37
N LYS A 162 -2.73 -5.61 -24.22
CA LYS A 162 -3.77 -6.00 -25.19
C LYS A 162 -4.85 -6.90 -24.60
N TYR A 163 -4.46 -7.86 -23.78
CA TYR A 163 -5.34 -8.89 -23.24
C TYR A 163 -5.59 -8.76 -21.73
N GLY A 164 -4.72 -8.02 -21.03
CA GLY A 164 -4.90 -7.68 -19.63
C GLY A 164 -5.86 -6.50 -19.45
N ALA A 165 -6.33 -6.31 -18.23
CA ALA A 165 -7.35 -5.32 -17.96
C ALA A 165 -6.77 -3.90 -17.79
N GLY A 166 -6.85 -3.09 -18.85
CA GLY A 166 -6.89 -1.64 -18.74
C GLY A 166 -5.61 -0.91 -18.30
N MET A 167 -4.44 -1.51 -18.45
CA MET A 167 -3.16 -0.82 -18.18
C MET A 167 -2.31 -0.75 -19.43
N THR A 168 -1.64 0.39 -19.62
CA THR A 168 -0.68 0.52 -20.71
C THR A 168 0.64 -0.15 -20.36
N ARG A 169 1.36 -0.61 -21.38
CA ARG A 169 2.72 -1.10 -21.23
C ARG A 169 3.60 -0.11 -20.47
N ASN A 170 3.51 1.17 -20.82
CA ASN A 170 4.28 2.23 -20.18
C ASN A 170 4.02 2.33 -18.67
N THR A 171 2.78 2.15 -18.23
CA THR A 171 2.43 2.15 -16.80
C THR A 171 3.13 0.99 -16.07
N ILE A 172 3.12 -0.22 -16.66
CA ILE A 172 3.77 -1.40 -16.07
C ILE A 172 5.29 -1.22 -16.02
N GLU A 173 5.91 -0.76 -17.12
CA GLU A 173 7.35 -0.52 -17.18
C GLU A 173 7.81 0.53 -16.19
N THR A 174 7.08 1.62 -16.08
CA THR A 174 7.39 2.71 -15.16
C THR A 174 7.24 2.28 -13.71
N PHE A 175 6.14 1.60 -13.38
CA PHE A 175 5.94 1.01 -12.06
C PHE A 175 7.07 0.05 -11.68
N THR A 176 7.42 -0.85 -12.59
CA THR A 176 8.46 -1.85 -12.34
C THR A 176 9.82 -1.21 -12.07
N ARG A 177 10.16 -0.14 -12.80
CA ARG A 177 11.40 0.62 -12.60
C ARG A 177 11.42 1.31 -11.24
N ASP A 178 10.32 1.94 -10.86
CA ASP A 178 10.22 2.65 -9.58
C ASP A 178 10.38 1.71 -8.40
N VAL A 179 9.71 0.56 -8.44
CA VAL A 179 9.84 -0.49 -7.41
C VAL A 179 11.26 -1.05 -7.39
N PHE A 180 11.86 -1.29 -8.56
CA PHE A 180 13.25 -1.77 -8.63
C PHE A 180 14.23 -0.80 -7.97
N LEU A 181 14.17 0.48 -8.32
CA LEU A 181 15.03 1.51 -7.74
C LEU A 181 14.84 1.61 -6.22
N TYR A 182 13.61 1.63 -5.78
CA TYR A 182 13.26 1.70 -4.36
C TYR A 182 13.78 0.47 -3.59
N ALA A 183 13.62 -0.72 -4.15
CA ALA A 183 13.99 -1.97 -3.50
C ALA A 183 15.52 -2.22 -3.48
N THR A 184 16.24 -1.75 -4.52
CA THR A 184 17.65 -2.08 -4.73
C THR A 184 18.63 -0.92 -4.48
N ARG A 185 18.13 0.30 -4.32
CA ARG A 185 18.96 1.49 -4.09
C ARG A 185 18.60 2.12 -2.73
N PRO A 186 19.35 1.83 -1.66
CA PRO A 186 19.03 2.34 -0.32
C PRO A 186 18.87 3.87 -0.26
N GLY A 187 19.69 4.62 -0.97
CA GLY A 187 19.56 6.08 -1.02
C GLY A 187 18.25 6.59 -1.64
N VAL A 188 17.62 5.83 -2.55
CA VAL A 188 16.28 6.13 -3.09
C VAL A 188 15.22 5.90 -2.02
N ARG A 189 15.30 4.74 -1.37
CA ARG A 189 14.39 4.35 -0.30
C ARG A 189 14.44 5.34 0.87
N ASP A 190 15.65 5.62 1.37
CA ASP A 190 15.86 6.52 2.52
C ASP A 190 15.32 7.92 2.25
N GLU A 191 15.54 8.46 1.05
CA GLU A 191 15.05 9.80 0.69
C GLU A 191 13.51 9.84 0.59
N ILE A 192 12.88 8.82 -0.01
CA ILE A 192 11.42 8.72 -0.08
C ILE A 192 10.85 8.57 1.35
N HIS A 193 11.44 7.72 2.18
CA HIS A 193 11.07 7.58 3.59
C HIS A 193 11.16 8.91 4.31
N ARG A 194 12.27 9.63 4.18
CA ARG A 194 12.47 10.95 4.80
C ARG A 194 11.38 11.95 4.41
N ILE A 195 10.96 11.96 3.14
CA ILE A 195 9.91 12.86 2.65
C ILE A 195 8.57 12.50 3.28
N VAL A 196 8.19 11.22 3.26
CA VAL A 196 6.89 10.77 3.79
C VAL A 196 6.85 10.84 5.31
N SER A 197 7.90 10.38 5.99
CA SER A 197 7.95 10.34 7.46
C SER A 197 7.94 11.72 8.10
N ARG A 198 8.41 12.77 7.39
CA ARG A 198 8.34 14.17 7.88
C ARG A 198 6.90 14.59 8.19
N ASP A 199 5.94 14.08 7.44
CA ASP A 199 4.52 14.42 7.59
C ASP A 199 3.77 13.43 8.50
N LEU A 200 4.43 12.36 8.97
CA LEU A 200 3.88 11.45 9.97
C LEU A 200 4.20 11.95 11.38
N THR A 201 3.19 12.01 12.23
CA THR A 201 3.29 12.50 13.61
C THR A 201 2.75 11.47 14.60
N ASN A 202 2.88 11.74 15.89
CA ASN A 202 2.31 10.89 16.95
C ASN A 202 0.78 11.04 17.08
N ALA A 203 0.15 11.97 16.34
CA ALA A 203 -1.29 12.11 16.35
C ALA A 203 -1.95 10.95 15.59
N PRO A 204 -3.13 10.48 16.02
CA PRO A 204 -3.88 9.46 15.31
C PRO A 204 -4.11 9.86 13.85
N THR A 205 -3.67 9.00 12.93
CA THR A 205 -3.64 9.31 11.49
C THR A 205 -4.16 8.13 10.68
N VAL A 206 -5.12 8.37 9.78
CA VAL A 206 -5.49 7.40 8.75
C VAL A 206 -4.51 7.54 7.59
N ILE A 207 -3.98 6.41 7.11
CA ILE A 207 -3.08 6.39 5.94
C ILE A 207 -3.75 5.69 4.78
N VAL A 208 -3.72 6.32 3.61
CA VAL A 208 -4.15 5.70 2.35
C VAL A 208 -2.96 5.61 1.41
N GLY A 209 -2.58 4.40 1.03
CA GLY A 209 -1.52 4.13 0.06
C GLY A 209 -2.08 3.60 -1.26
N HIS A 210 -1.73 4.26 -2.36
CA HIS A 210 -2.12 3.83 -3.70
C HIS A 210 -0.91 3.29 -4.46
N SER A 211 -1.08 2.12 -5.13
CA SER A 211 -0.04 1.59 -6.01
C SER A 211 1.33 1.51 -5.31
N PHE A 212 2.39 2.03 -5.91
CA PHE A 212 3.72 2.15 -5.31
C PHE A 212 3.70 2.83 -3.93
N GLY A 213 2.79 3.80 -3.71
CA GLY A 213 2.63 4.45 -2.40
C GLY A 213 2.18 3.49 -1.30
N SER A 214 1.50 2.39 -1.63
CA SER A 214 1.18 1.34 -0.65
C SER A 214 2.41 0.58 -0.18
N ILE A 215 3.39 0.39 -1.07
CA ILE A 215 4.70 -0.20 -0.74
C ILE A 215 5.46 0.72 0.21
N VAL A 216 5.56 2.00 -0.14
CA VAL A 216 6.26 3.01 0.67
C VAL A 216 5.65 3.12 2.07
N ALA A 217 4.32 3.25 2.16
CA ALA A 217 3.63 3.35 3.45
C ALA A 217 3.81 2.09 4.30
N TYR A 218 3.67 0.90 3.71
CA TYR A 218 3.89 -0.37 4.41
C TYR A 218 5.31 -0.47 4.97
N ASP A 219 6.30 -0.12 4.17
CA ASP A 219 7.69 -0.18 4.55
C ASP A 219 8.02 0.76 5.71
N ILE A 220 7.52 2.00 5.68
CA ILE A 220 7.65 2.98 6.78
C ILE A 220 6.98 2.45 8.04
N LEU A 221 5.76 1.92 7.95
CA LEU A 221 5.06 1.35 9.10
C LEU A 221 5.82 0.17 9.71
N CYS A 222 6.56 -0.59 8.89
CA CYS A 222 7.38 -1.67 9.37
C CYS A 222 8.72 -1.22 9.99
N THR A 223 9.33 -0.15 9.48
CA THR A 223 10.68 0.28 9.90
C THR A 223 10.65 1.36 10.96
N ASP A 224 9.84 2.40 10.76
CA ASP A 224 9.88 3.64 11.56
C ASP A 224 8.61 3.83 12.43
N GLY A 225 7.68 2.88 12.41
CA GLY A 225 6.36 3.01 12.98
C GLY A 225 6.26 3.11 14.50
N GLY A 226 7.34 2.92 15.25
CA GLY A 226 7.30 2.71 16.70
C GLY A 226 6.58 3.77 17.55
N ALA A 227 6.54 5.03 17.11
CA ALA A 227 5.87 6.14 17.81
C ALA A 227 4.55 6.58 17.14
N LEU A 228 4.22 6.03 15.99
CA LEU A 228 3.03 6.40 15.22
C LEU A 228 1.75 5.81 15.84
N GLN A 229 0.62 6.45 15.58
CA GLN A 229 -0.72 5.95 15.87
C GLN A 229 -1.51 5.91 14.57
N VAL A 230 -1.65 4.71 14.00
CA VAL A 230 -2.34 4.51 12.72
C VAL A 230 -3.54 3.58 12.96
N PRO A 231 -4.71 4.13 13.33
CA PRO A 231 -5.90 3.32 13.56
C PRO A 231 -6.31 2.54 12.30
N LEU A 232 -6.13 3.12 11.12
CA LEU A 232 -6.46 2.48 9.85
C LEU A 232 -5.39 2.76 8.78
N PHE A 233 -4.93 1.71 8.12
CA PHE A 233 -4.20 1.76 6.86
C PHE A 233 -5.07 1.21 5.74
N VAL A 234 -5.31 2.00 4.70
CA VAL A 234 -6.04 1.62 3.50
C VAL A 234 -5.06 1.49 2.36
N THR A 235 -5.01 0.33 1.74
CA THR A 235 -4.28 0.13 0.48
C THR A 235 -5.26 -0.03 -0.66
N VAL A 236 -5.04 0.70 -1.76
CA VAL A 236 -5.89 0.64 -2.95
C VAL A 236 -5.04 0.43 -4.19
N GLY A 237 -5.47 -0.48 -5.07
CA GLY A 237 -4.67 -0.83 -6.25
C GLY A 237 -3.27 -1.31 -5.87
N SER A 238 -3.13 -2.06 -4.78
CA SER A 238 -1.82 -2.36 -4.18
C SER A 238 -1.12 -3.54 -4.85
N PRO A 239 0.15 -3.39 -5.26
CA PRO A 239 0.98 -4.45 -5.81
C PRO A 239 1.73 -5.27 -4.75
N LEU A 240 1.49 -5.04 -3.45
CA LEU A 240 2.20 -5.71 -2.35
C LEU A 240 2.12 -7.24 -2.40
N GLY A 241 1.02 -7.79 -2.93
CA GLY A 241 0.81 -9.23 -3.07
C GLY A 241 1.61 -9.86 -4.22
N ILE A 242 2.18 -9.09 -5.15
CA ILE A 242 2.99 -9.61 -6.26
C ILE A 242 4.26 -10.25 -5.69
N PRO A 243 4.55 -11.56 -5.95
CA PRO A 243 5.68 -12.25 -5.33
C PRO A 243 7.03 -11.56 -5.54
N ALA A 244 7.31 -11.08 -6.76
CA ALA A 244 8.55 -10.38 -7.06
C ALA A 244 8.68 -9.02 -6.33
N VAL A 245 7.57 -8.35 -6.04
CA VAL A 245 7.56 -7.15 -5.19
C VAL A 245 7.81 -7.55 -3.74
N ARG A 246 7.00 -8.47 -3.22
CA ARG A 246 7.02 -8.91 -1.82
C ARG A 246 8.40 -9.40 -1.36
N THR A 247 9.10 -10.18 -2.18
CA THR A 247 10.41 -10.75 -1.83
C THR A 247 11.54 -9.71 -1.73
N ASN A 248 11.32 -8.50 -2.20
CA ASN A 248 12.27 -7.39 -2.13
C ASN A 248 11.95 -6.36 -1.03
N LEU A 249 10.93 -6.64 -0.22
CA LEU A 249 10.55 -5.79 0.91
C LEU A 249 11.20 -6.29 2.22
N VAL A 250 10.99 -5.52 3.29
CA VAL A 250 11.27 -5.96 4.66
C VAL A 250 10.55 -7.28 4.97
N PRO A 251 10.99 -8.06 5.97
CA PRO A 251 10.31 -9.28 6.36
C PRO A 251 8.81 -9.04 6.57
N LEU A 252 7.98 -9.91 5.97
CA LEU A 252 6.53 -9.76 6.01
C LEU A 252 6.02 -9.82 7.45
N ARG A 253 5.27 -8.79 7.82
CA ARG A 253 4.58 -8.73 9.10
C ARG A 253 3.40 -7.78 9.03
N PHE A 254 2.42 -7.98 9.87
CA PHE A 254 1.44 -6.93 10.16
C PHE A 254 2.13 -5.90 11.05
N PRO A 255 2.21 -4.61 10.68
CA PRO A 255 3.01 -3.62 11.40
C PRO A 255 2.30 -3.11 12.67
N SER A 256 2.04 -3.98 13.63
CA SER A 256 1.40 -3.63 14.92
C SER A 256 2.39 -3.80 16.07
N PRO A 257 2.56 -2.78 16.95
CA PRO A 257 2.21 -1.40 16.68
C PRO A 257 3.01 -0.84 15.52
N PRO A 258 2.58 0.23 14.84
CA PRO A 258 1.59 1.26 15.20
C PRO A 258 0.18 1.01 14.67
N LEU A 259 0.00 0.00 13.81
CA LEU A 259 -1.20 -0.20 13.02
C LEU A 259 -2.31 -0.91 13.81
N GLY A 260 -3.54 -0.34 13.76
CA GLY A 260 -4.76 -0.96 14.29
C GLY A 260 -5.41 -1.89 13.27
N GLU A 261 -5.88 -1.37 12.16
CA GLU A 261 -6.57 -2.12 11.10
C GLU A 261 -5.91 -1.89 9.75
N TRP A 262 -5.93 -2.92 8.89
CA TRP A 262 -5.49 -2.82 7.50
C TRP A 262 -6.60 -3.28 6.57
N TYR A 263 -7.04 -2.36 5.69
CA TYR A 263 -8.05 -2.60 4.67
C TYR A 263 -7.44 -2.48 3.29
N ASN A 264 -7.52 -3.54 2.49
CA ASN A 264 -7.03 -3.57 1.12
C ASN A 264 -8.21 -3.63 0.15
N ALA A 265 -8.31 -2.68 -0.77
CA ALA A 265 -9.36 -2.66 -1.76
C ALA A 265 -8.81 -2.63 -3.18
N PHE A 266 -9.42 -3.41 -4.07
CA PHE A 266 -8.95 -3.53 -5.44
C PHE A 266 -10.08 -3.80 -6.44
N ASP A 267 -9.87 -3.35 -7.67
CA ASP A 267 -10.65 -3.75 -8.83
C ASP A 267 -10.02 -5.02 -9.42
N THR A 268 -10.81 -6.07 -9.63
CA THR A 268 -10.35 -7.33 -10.21
C THR A 268 -9.89 -7.19 -11.68
N ARG A 269 -10.06 -6.02 -12.27
CA ARG A 269 -9.58 -5.66 -13.59
C ARG A 269 -8.30 -4.81 -13.56
N ASP A 270 -7.81 -4.46 -12.38
CA ASP A 270 -6.54 -3.76 -12.18
C ASP A 270 -5.41 -4.80 -12.12
N CYS A 271 -4.58 -4.88 -13.17
CA CYS A 271 -3.58 -5.94 -13.28
C CYS A 271 -2.47 -5.85 -12.22
N LEU A 272 -2.16 -4.67 -11.67
CA LEU A 272 -1.20 -4.53 -10.57
C LEU A 272 -1.76 -4.99 -9.21
N ALA A 273 -3.08 -5.09 -9.08
CA ALA A 273 -3.74 -5.47 -7.84
C ALA A 273 -4.38 -6.87 -7.90
N LEU A 274 -4.00 -7.71 -8.87
CA LEU A 274 -4.55 -9.07 -9.05
C LEU A 274 -4.17 -10.06 -7.94
N TYR A 275 -3.23 -9.70 -7.09
CA TYR A 275 -2.81 -10.48 -5.93
C TYR A 275 -3.38 -9.85 -4.66
N PRO A 276 -4.52 -10.34 -4.14
CA PRO A 276 -5.08 -9.83 -2.89
C PRO A 276 -4.10 -10.04 -1.73
N LEU A 277 -4.19 -9.19 -0.71
CA LEU A 277 -3.34 -9.31 0.47
C LEU A 277 -3.93 -10.32 1.47
N ASP A 278 -4.13 -11.54 1.00
CA ASP A 278 -4.65 -12.67 1.78
C ASP A 278 -3.52 -13.60 2.26
N GLN A 279 -3.89 -14.69 2.92
CA GLN A 279 -2.92 -15.63 3.46
C GLN A 279 -2.09 -16.35 2.39
N ASP A 280 -2.60 -16.46 1.16
CA ASP A 280 -1.87 -17.11 0.05
C ASP A 280 -0.81 -16.17 -0.55
N ASN A 281 -1.15 -14.89 -0.68
CA ASN A 281 -0.30 -13.91 -1.35
C ASN A 281 0.48 -13.01 -0.39
N PHE A 282 -0.05 -12.75 0.82
CA PHE A 282 0.56 -11.87 1.81
C PHE A 282 0.30 -12.37 3.23
N PRO A 283 0.94 -13.49 3.65
CA PRO A 283 0.66 -14.18 4.91
C PRO A 283 1.14 -13.38 6.12
N VAL A 284 0.23 -12.60 6.72
CA VAL A 284 0.48 -11.83 7.95
C VAL A 284 -0.61 -12.09 9.00
N THR A 285 -0.31 -11.81 10.25
CA THR A 285 -1.24 -11.91 11.37
C THR A 285 -1.21 -10.61 12.17
N PRO A 286 -2.39 -10.00 12.47
CA PRO A 286 -3.74 -10.40 12.03
C PRO A 286 -3.92 -10.35 10.51
N ALA A 287 -4.98 -11.00 10.03
CA ALA A 287 -5.30 -11.00 8.60
C ALA A 287 -5.74 -9.62 8.12
N ILE A 288 -5.41 -9.28 6.87
CA ILE A 288 -5.82 -8.05 6.21
C ILE A 288 -7.25 -8.22 5.69
N GLU A 289 -8.10 -7.23 5.93
CA GLU A 289 -9.43 -7.18 5.33
C GLU A 289 -9.33 -6.85 3.85
N ASN A 290 -9.75 -7.77 2.95
CA ASN A 290 -9.70 -7.58 1.51
C ASN A 290 -11.08 -7.31 0.91
N TYR A 291 -11.20 -6.28 0.07
CA TYR A 291 -12.40 -5.94 -0.66
C TYR A 291 -12.17 -5.91 -2.17
N SER A 292 -12.73 -6.87 -2.89
CA SER A 292 -12.62 -7.04 -4.35
C SER A 292 -13.79 -6.43 -5.13
N GLY A 293 -14.68 -5.70 -4.46
CA GLY A 293 -15.89 -5.16 -5.05
C GLY A 293 -15.73 -3.80 -5.75
N VAL A 294 -14.51 -3.25 -5.82
CA VAL A 294 -14.28 -2.00 -6.54
C VAL A 294 -14.57 -2.20 -8.03
N ARG A 295 -15.24 -1.23 -8.62
CA ARG A 295 -15.49 -1.14 -10.06
C ARG A 295 -15.08 0.25 -10.51
N ASN A 296 -13.76 0.42 -10.73
CA ASN A 296 -13.22 1.69 -11.19
C ASN A 296 -13.85 2.08 -12.53
N PRO A 297 -14.60 3.20 -12.61
CA PRO A 297 -15.32 3.59 -13.81
C PRO A 297 -14.43 4.27 -14.85
N THR A 298 -13.21 4.64 -14.48
CA THR A 298 -12.26 5.35 -15.37
C THR A 298 -11.65 4.40 -16.40
N ASP A 299 -11.13 4.93 -17.49
CA ASP A 299 -10.42 4.14 -18.51
C ASP A 299 -9.17 3.48 -17.93
N ASP A 300 -8.49 4.19 -17.02
CA ASP A 300 -7.39 3.66 -16.22
C ASP A 300 -7.94 2.93 -14.99
N ARG A 301 -8.06 1.60 -15.06
CA ARG A 301 -8.55 0.76 -13.96
C ARG A 301 -7.68 0.82 -12.71
N HIS A 302 -6.44 1.28 -12.86
CA HIS A 302 -5.51 1.52 -11.76
C HIS A 302 -5.61 2.94 -11.19
N GLY A 303 -6.36 3.82 -11.85
CA GLY A 303 -6.48 5.23 -11.47
C GLY A 303 -7.08 5.44 -10.09
N ILE A 304 -6.40 6.23 -9.25
CA ILE A 304 -6.78 6.47 -7.85
C ILE A 304 -8.17 7.09 -7.69
N VAL A 305 -8.58 7.96 -8.62
CA VAL A 305 -9.88 8.65 -8.55
C VAL A 305 -11.02 7.64 -8.45
N GLY A 306 -11.01 6.59 -9.28
CA GLY A 306 -12.04 5.55 -9.24
C GLY A 306 -11.98 4.63 -8.02
N TYR A 307 -10.87 4.65 -7.27
CA TYR A 307 -10.78 4.00 -5.96
C TYR A 307 -11.37 4.87 -4.86
N LEU A 308 -10.94 6.14 -4.77
CA LEU A 308 -11.37 7.03 -3.67
C LEU A 308 -12.83 7.45 -3.78
N ASP A 309 -13.41 7.47 -4.99
CA ASP A 309 -14.83 7.78 -5.18
C ASP A 309 -15.74 6.57 -4.93
N ALA A 310 -15.16 5.39 -4.69
CA ALA A 310 -15.91 4.18 -4.37
C ALA A 310 -16.51 4.27 -2.96
N PRO A 311 -17.84 4.10 -2.80
CA PRO A 311 -18.50 4.29 -1.50
C PRO A 311 -17.95 3.43 -0.37
N ASN A 312 -17.57 2.19 -0.65
CA ASN A 312 -17.06 1.27 0.38
C ASN A 312 -15.69 1.73 0.93
N ILE A 313 -14.83 2.30 0.08
CA ILE A 313 -13.53 2.83 0.50
C ILE A 313 -13.74 4.12 1.30
N ALA A 314 -14.57 5.04 0.77
CA ALA A 314 -14.94 6.25 1.49
C ALA A 314 -15.58 5.94 2.85
N LYS A 315 -16.49 4.95 2.92
CA LYS A 315 -17.09 4.50 4.16
C LYS A 315 -16.04 4.05 5.18
N LYS A 316 -15.11 3.19 4.77
CA LYS A 316 -14.06 2.66 5.67
C LYS A 316 -13.19 3.78 6.25
N ILE A 317 -12.84 4.77 5.42
CA ILE A 317 -12.07 5.93 5.84
C ILE A 317 -12.89 6.81 6.80
N LEU A 318 -14.15 7.12 6.46
CA LEU A 318 -15.02 7.95 7.28
C LEU A 318 -15.34 7.30 8.63
N ASP A 319 -15.55 5.98 8.66
CA ASP A 319 -15.81 5.25 9.92
C ASP A 319 -14.59 5.31 10.85
N ALA A 320 -13.37 5.31 10.31
CA ALA A 320 -12.15 5.47 11.10
C ALA A 320 -11.93 6.93 11.56
N LEU A 321 -12.52 7.89 10.87
CA LEU A 321 -12.51 9.31 11.24
C LEU A 321 -13.67 9.69 12.20
N ASP A 322 -14.49 8.71 12.62
CA ASP A 322 -15.67 8.90 13.50
C ASP A 322 -16.68 9.95 12.96
N VAL A 323 -17.05 9.87 11.67
CA VAL A 323 -17.99 10.80 11.02
C VAL A 323 -19.16 10.06 10.38
#